data_88aecbc05ae41eace43bb451b92795a7
#
_entry.id   88aecbc05ae41eace43bb451b92795a7
#
_cell.length_a   1.000
_cell.length_b   1.000
_cell.length_c   1.000
_cell.angle_alpha   90.00
_cell.angle_beta   90.00
_cell.angle_gamma   90.00
#
_symmetry.space_group_name_H-M   'P 1'
#
loop_
_entity.id
_entity.type
_entity.pdbx_description
1 polymer ?
#
loop_
_entity_poly.entity_id
_entity_poly.type
_entity_poly.pdbx_seq_one_letter_code
_entity_poly.pdbx_strand_id
1 'polypeptide(L)'
;PQAAIATSRIAALKMVPPAGSGECCEPKLLQYAYQHGYKPLQMAMFWWGESPKEEIRHHLQFYPACNGKCKPILHWMLPDSVFHSQIAEKHILEILYEDDQLAVICKPSGLLSVPGKDSSQPSVYSIMRKKYPAASSPLIVHRLDMATSGLMIIAKTEFAYHRLQNEFLHHQVQKKYIAIIGCKDQDACDKIWEKAKKQKKDMRDELKERRASSNAAEKQKISLPLMPDYLDRPRQIVNHTQGKEAITEYEVLEPVDDSHLRIALYPKTGRTHQLRVHCAHQEGLNAPILGDPLYGNEKAARLHLHAEEITFEHPLTGKKMTITRKADF
;
A
#
# COMPACT_ATOMS: atom_id res chain seq x y z
N PRO A 1 13.08 -38.36 14.34
CA PRO A 1 13.39 -37.46 15.46
C PRO A 1 12.62 -36.16 15.42
N GLN A 2 12.42 -35.55 14.24
CA GLN A 2 11.66 -34.26 14.10
C GLN A 2 10.16 -34.43 14.31
N ALA A 3 9.57 -35.56 13.92
CA ALA A 3 8.15 -35.85 14.22
C ALA A 3 7.91 -35.97 15.74
N ALA A 4 8.85 -36.52 16.47
CA ALA A 4 8.80 -36.64 17.95
C ALA A 4 8.90 -35.24 18.61
N ILE A 5 9.70 -34.33 18.06
CA ILE A 5 9.82 -32.94 18.54
C ILE A 5 8.51 -32.16 18.27
N ALA A 6 7.90 -32.34 17.08
CA ALA A 6 6.61 -31.74 16.76
C ALA A 6 5.51 -32.24 17.73
N THR A 7 5.47 -33.53 17.98
CA THR A 7 4.48 -34.14 18.92
C THR A 7 4.66 -33.63 20.36
N SER A 8 5.91 -33.42 20.80
CA SER A 8 6.19 -32.85 22.13
C SER A 8 5.79 -31.40 22.29
N ARG A 9 5.96 -30.59 21.25
CA ARG A 9 5.51 -29.18 21.23
C ARG A 9 3.98 -29.04 21.21
N ILE A 10 3.27 -29.92 20.49
CA ILE A 10 1.81 -30.00 20.49
C ILE A 10 1.28 -30.33 21.90
N ALA A 11 1.90 -31.32 22.56
CA ALA A 11 1.54 -31.71 23.93
C ALA A 11 1.79 -30.56 24.95
N ALA A 12 2.84 -29.78 24.76
CA ALA A 12 3.16 -28.64 25.63
C ALA A 12 2.16 -27.47 25.51
N LEU A 13 1.56 -27.28 24.32
CA LEU A 13 0.60 -26.19 24.07
C LEU A 13 -0.86 -26.58 24.39
N LYS A 14 -1.16 -27.82 24.74
CA LYS A 14 -2.53 -28.34 24.98
C LYS A 14 -3.54 -27.99 23.86
N MET A 15 -3.09 -27.77 22.62
CA MET A 15 -3.95 -27.43 21.50
C MET A 15 -4.26 -28.65 20.67
N VAL A 16 -5.55 -28.94 20.53
CA VAL A 16 -6.04 -29.98 19.62
C VAL A 16 -6.32 -29.33 18.28
N PRO A 17 -5.72 -29.80 17.15
CA PRO A 17 -6.03 -29.25 15.83
C PRO A 17 -7.53 -29.40 15.52
N PRO A 18 -8.15 -28.40 14.88
CA PRO A 18 -9.55 -28.49 14.45
C PRO A 18 -9.80 -29.70 13.53
N ALA A 19 -11.01 -30.24 13.55
CA ALA A 19 -11.40 -31.34 12.66
C ALA A 19 -11.16 -30.99 11.17
N GLY A 20 -10.61 -31.91 10.40
CA GLY A 20 -10.19 -31.72 9.00
C GLY A 20 -8.88 -30.95 8.83
N SER A 21 -8.13 -30.74 9.91
CA SER A 21 -6.78 -30.19 9.82
C SER A 21 -5.82 -31.21 9.23
N GLY A 22 -4.95 -30.78 8.29
CA GLY A 22 -4.01 -31.66 7.61
C GLY A 22 -4.56 -32.37 6.36
N GLU A 23 -5.81 -32.15 6.01
CA GLU A 23 -6.39 -32.72 4.77
C GLU A 23 -5.93 -31.97 3.50
N CYS A 24 -5.46 -30.72 3.63
CA CYS A 24 -4.89 -29.97 2.53
C CYS A 24 -3.58 -30.61 2.01
N CYS A 25 -3.22 -30.30 0.77
CA CYS A 25 -2.03 -30.87 0.13
C CYS A 25 -0.71 -30.48 0.80
N GLU A 26 -0.60 -29.29 1.39
CA GLU A 26 0.64 -28.82 2.02
C GLU A 26 1.08 -29.69 3.20
N PRO A 27 0.26 -29.95 4.23
CA PRO A 27 0.66 -30.84 5.31
C PRO A 27 1.01 -32.25 4.83
N LYS A 28 0.29 -32.77 3.82
CA LYS A 28 0.55 -34.10 3.24
C LYS A 28 1.89 -34.17 2.51
N LEU A 29 2.20 -33.13 1.71
CA LEU A 29 3.49 -33.04 1.01
C LEU A 29 4.66 -32.91 1.98
N LEU A 30 4.52 -32.10 3.05
CA LEU A 30 5.55 -31.98 4.08
C LEU A 30 5.74 -33.29 4.86
N GLN A 31 4.64 -33.96 5.20
CA GLN A 31 4.72 -35.29 5.85
C GLN A 31 5.47 -36.28 4.98
N TYR A 32 5.14 -36.37 3.69
CA TYR A 32 5.83 -37.23 2.74
C TYR A 32 7.31 -36.88 2.64
N ALA A 33 7.65 -35.62 2.51
CA ALA A 33 9.04 -35.13 2.42
C ALA A 33 9.84 -35.57 3.65
N TYR A 34 9.31 -35.39 4.87
CA TYR A 34 9.99 -35.76 6.10
C TYR A 34 10.12 -37.27 6.28
N GLN A 35 9.10 -38.04 5.90
CA GLN A 35 9.15 -39.52 5.95
C GLN A 35 10.23 -40.09 5.02
N HIS A 36 10.52 -39.40 3.90
CA HIS A 36 11.52 -39.83 2.92
C HIS A 36 12.88 -39.11 3.09
N GLY A 37 13.07 -38.37 4.19
CA GLY A 37 14.33 -37.68 4.49
C GLY A 37 14.59 -36.46 3.60
N TYR A 38 13.59 -35.98 2.87
CA TYR A 38 13.74 -34.74 2.05
C TYR A 38 13.67 -33.51 2.92
N LYS A 39 14.45 -32.50 2.53
CA LYS A 39 14.41 -31.15 3.14
C LYS A 39 13.58 -30.21 2.25
N PRO A 40 12.37 -29.80 2.68
CA PRO A 40 11.58 -28.83 1.93
C PRO A 40 12.33 -27.50 1.82
N LEU A 41 12.46 -26.96 0.60
CA LEU A 41 13.13 -25.68 0.34
C LEU A 41 12.11 -24.56 0.13
N GLN A 42 11.05 -24.86 -0.62
CA GLN A 42 10.01 -23.89 -0.96
C GLN A 42 8.71 -24.61 -1.28
N MET A 43 7.59 -24.00 -0.98
CA MET A 43 6.27 -24.55 -1.26
C MET A 43 5.30 -23.40 -1.59
N ALA A 44 4.40 -23.64 -2.55
CA ALA A 44 3.32 -22.72 -2.89
C ALA A 44 2.06 -23.51 -3.28
N MET A 45 0.90 -23.02 -2.87
CA MET A 45 -0.40 -23.59 -3.27
C MET A 45 -1.09 -22.71 -4.31
N PHE A 46 -1.71 -23.33 -5.29
CA PHE A 46 -2.62 -22.68 -6.23
C PHE A 46 -3.96 -23.43 -6.28
N TRP A 47 -5.00 -22.70 -6.65
CA TRP A 47 -6.33 -23.28 -6.79
C TRP A 47 -6.48 -23.95 -8.16
N TRP A 48 -6.98 -25.19 -8.15
CA TRP A 48 -7.27 -25.95 -9.36
C TRP A 48 -8.77 -26.22 -9.46
N GLY A 49 -9.42 -25.71 -10.49
CA GLY A 49 -10.84 -25.93 -10.78
C GLY A 49 -11.71 -24.68 -10.61
N GLU A 50 -13.01 -24.90 -10.49
CA GLU A 50 -14.00 -23.84 -10.28
C GLU A 50 -13.95 -23.26 -8.87
N SER A 51 -14.43 -22.03 -8.71
CA SER A 51 -14.50 -21.37 -7.42
C SER A 51 -15.49 -22.10 -6.49
N PRO A 52 -15.14 -22.33 -5.22
CA PRO A 52 -16.07 -22.88 -4.25
C PRO A 52 -17.18 -21.86 -3.93
N LYS A 53 -18.35 -22.35 -3.49
CA LYS A 53 -19.53 -21.53 -3.24
C LYS A 53 -19.35 -20.48 -2.13
N GLU A 54 -18.46 -20.73 -1.18
CA GLU A 54 -18.27 -19.90 0.02
C GLU A 54 -17.09 -18.94 -0.07
N GLU A 55 -16.21 -19.09 -1.06
CA GLU A 55 -15.00 -18.29 -1.18
C GLU A 55 -14.60 -18.15 -2.65
N ILE A 56 -14.40 -16.92 -3.12
CA ILE A 56 -13.99 -16.70 -4.52
C ILE A 56 -12.51 -17.09 -4.67
N ARG A 57 -12.27 -18.14 -5.46
CA ARG A 57 -10.93 -18.61 -5.84
C ARG A 57 -10.83 -18.77 -7.35
N HIS A 58 -9.77 -18.25 -7.92
CA HIS A 58 -9.53 -18.33 -9.37
C HIS A 58 -8.57 -19.47 -9.71
N HIS A 59 -8.86 -20.19 -10.78
CA HIS A 59 -8.02 -21.26 -11.29
C HIS A 59 -6.58 -20.79 -11.53
N LEU A 60 -5.60 -21.58 -11.10
CA LEU A 60 -4.16 -21.30 -11.17
C LEU A 60 -3.65 -20.09 -10.38
N GLN A 61 -4.47 -19.41 -9.59
CA GLN A 61 -3.96 -18.39 -8.69
C GLN A 61 -3.45 -19.00 -7.39
N PHE A 62 -2.39 -18.37 -6.84
CA PHE A 62 -1.79 -18.80 -5.58
C PHE A 62 -2.61 -18.29 -4.39
N TYR A 63 -2.81 -19.16 -3.41
CA TYR A 63 -3.53 -18.86 -2.16
C TYR A 63 -2.74 -19.36 -0.97
N PRO A 64 -2.72 -18.61 0.15
CA PRO A 64 -2.10 -19.09 1.38
C PRO A 64 -2.92 -20.24 1.99
N ALA A 65 -2.27 -21.05 2.82
CA ALA A 65 -2.94 -22.05 3.64
C ALA A 65 -4.08 -21.44 4.46
N CYS A 66 -5.17 -22.21 4.65
CA CYS A 66 -6.33 -21.74 5.42
C CYS A 66 -5.92 -21.42 6.87
N ASN A 67 -6.31 -20.23 7.36
CA ASN A 67 -5.91 -19.72 8.66
C ASN A 67 -6.42 -20.57 9.83
N GLY A 68 -7.61 -21.18 9.70
CA GLY A 68 -8.29 -21.84 10.80
C GLY A 68 -7.87 -23.30 11.02
N LYS A 69 -7.38 -24.01 9.99
CA LYS A 69 -7.12 -25.45 10.05
C LYS A 69 -5.68 -25.82 9.74
N CYS A 70 -5.19 -25.50 8.54
CA CYS A 70 -3.90 -26.00 8.08
C CYS A 70 -2.72 -25.15 8.54
N LYS A 71 -2.87 -23.84 8.63
CA LYS A 71 -1.79 -22.92 9.03
C LYS A 71 -1.21 -23.20 10.42
N PRO A 72 -2.00 -23.50 11.47
CA PRO A 72 -1.45 -23.92 12.76
C PRO A 72 -0.59 -25.17 12.67
N ILE A 73 -0.99 -26.19 11.88
CA ILE A 73 -0.22 -27.42 11.71
C ILE A 73 1.07 -27.14 10.94
N LEU A 74 1.02 -26.35 9.88
CA LEU A 74 2.21 -25.97 9.10
C LEU A 74 3.24 -25.24 9.97
N HIS A 75 2.80 -24.44 10.92
CA HIS A 75 3.67 -23.77 11.91
C HIS A 75 4.46 -24.76 12.77
N TRP A 76 3.88 -25.93 13.05
CA TRP A 76 4.58 -27.00 13.80
C TRP A 76 5.45 -27.91 12.91
N MET A 77 5.04 -28.08 11.65
CA MET A 77 5.75 -28.94 10.71
C MET A 77 7.00 -28.27 10.12
N LEU A 78 7.02 -26.96 10.01
CA LEU A 78 8.13 -26.20 9.44
C LEU A 78 9.00 -25.60 10.55
N PRO A 79 10.35 -25.66 10.44
CA PRO A 79 11.23 -24.97 11.37
C PRO A 79 10.97 -23.48 11.37
N ASP A 80 11.09 -22.82 12.51
CA ASP A 80 10.93 -21.35 12.63
C ASP A 80 11.79 -20.59 11.63
N SER A 81 12.97 -21.13 11.26
CA SER A 81 13.84 -20.56 10.23
C SER A 81 13.23 -20.50 8.82
N VAL A 82 12.32 -21.43 8.48
CA VAL A 82 11.67 -21.44 7.15
C VAL A 82 10.51 -20.46 7.09
N PHE A 83 9.80 -20.24 8.21
CA PHE A 83 8.75 -19.22 8.29
C PHE A 83 9.30 -17.82 8.49
N HIS A 84 10.39 -17.66 9.23
CA HIS A 84 10.95 -16.34 9.55
C HIS A 84 11.99 -15.84 8.52
N SER A 85 12.70 -16.72 7.82
CA SER A 85 13.73 -16.31 6.86
C SER A 85 13.15 -15.64 5.60
N GLN A 86 11.98 -16.07 5.13
CA GLN A 86 11.35 -15.45 3.94
C GLN A 86 10.63 -14.13 4.25
N ILE A 87 10.27 -13.88 5.51
CA ILE A 87 9.54 -12.68 5.92
C ILE A 87 10.48 -11.63 6.52
N ALA A 88 11.50 -12.07 7.26
CA ALA A 88 12.40 -11.15 7.97
C ALA A 88 13.51 -10.55 7.08
N GLU A 89 14.01 -11.28 6.08
CA GLU A 89 15.06 -10.77 5.19
C GLU A 89 14.56 -9.88 4.04
N LYS A 90 13.26 -9.88 3.75
CA LYS A 90 12.72 -9.19 2.56
C LYS A 90 12.27 -7.75 2.79
N HIS A 91 12.24 -7.25 4.02
CA HIS A 91 11.72 -5.91 4.30
C HIS A 91 12.61 -5.13 5.30
N ILE A 92 13.85 -4.87 4.89
CA ILE A 92 14.59 -3.76 5.50
C ILE A 92 13.94 -2.48 4.95
N LEU A 93 13.26 -1.72 5.82
CA LEU A 93 12.70 -0.45 5.42
C LEU A 93 13.82 0.59 5.33
N GLU A 94 13.92 1.25 4.19
CA GLU A 94 14.80 2.39 4.01
C GLU A 94 14.35 3.52 4.94
N ILE A 95 15.24 4.00 5.80
CA ILE A 95 15.00 5.13 6.68
C ILE A 95 15.72 6.35 6.09
N LEU A 96 14.96 7.38 5.74
CA LEU A 96 15.49 8.60 5.13
C LEU A 96 15.80 9.68 6.16
N TYR A 97 15.11 9.63 7.31
CA TYR A 97 15.33 10.52 8.44
C TYR A 97 15.01 9.79 9.74
N GLU A 98 15.78 10.05 10.77
CA GLU A 98 15.55 9.51 12.11
C GLU A 98 16.11 10.43 13.18
N ASP A 99 15.33 10.67 14.24
CA ASP A 99 15.75 11.30 15.49
C ASP A 99 15.05 10.65 16.70
N ASP A 100 15.08 11.28 17.86
CA ASP A 100 14.46 10.75 19.08
C ASP A 100 12.92 10.79 19.04
N GLN A 101 12.31 11.67 18.22
CA GLN A 101 10.87 11.88 18.15
C GLN A 101 10.19 11.06 17.07
N LEU A 102 10.83 10.94 15.91
CA LEU A 102 10.22 10.32 14.74
C LEU A 102 11.24 9.66 13.80
N ALA A 103 10.75 8.87 12.88
CA ALA A 103 11.48 8.44 11.70
C ALA A 103 10.62 8.63 10.44
N VAL A 104 11.26 8.89 9.30
CA VAL A 104 10.62 8.87 7.97
C VAL A 104 11.20 7.73 7.17
N ILE A 105 10.32 6.85 6.73
CA ILE A 105 10.69 5.61 6.01
C ILE A 105 10.13 5.60 4.60
N CYS A 106 10.73 4.79 3.72
CA CYS A 106 10.14 4.44 2.44
C CYS A 106 9.51 3.04 2.52
N LYS A 107 8.17 2.98 2.41
CA LYS A 107 7.42 1.74 2.37
C LYS A 107 7.50 1.12 0.95
N PRO A 108 7.90 -0.13 0.78
CA PRO A 108 7.81 -0.81 -0.52
C PRO A 108 6.35 -1.09 -0.90
N SER A 109 6.10 -1.25 -2.21
CA SER A 109 4.82 -1.78 -2.71
C SER A 109 4.61 -3.21 -2.20
N GLY A 110 3.36 -3.58 -1.93
CA GLY A 110 3.00 -4.92 -1.43
C GLY A 110 3.09 -5.09 0.08
N LEU A 111 3.69 -4.16 0.83
CA LEU A 111 3.75 -4.21 2.28
C LEU A 111 2.56 -3.47 2.92
N LEU A 112 1.93 -4.08 3.92
CA LEU A 112 0.88 -3.44 4.72
C LEU A 112 1.45 -2.30 5.58
N SER A 113 0.71 -1.21 5.76
CA SER A 113 1.07 -0.15 6.71
C SER A 113 0.82 -0.57 8.17
N VAL A 114 -0.30 -1.24 8.41
CA VAL A 114 -0.71 -1.77 9.72
C VAL A 114 -1.13 -3.23 9.55
N PRO A 115 -1.14 -4.04 10.62
CA PRO A 115 -1.56 -5.44 10.55
C PRO A 115 -2.97 -5.56 9.94
N GLY A 116 -3.12 -6.50 9.01
CA GLY A 116 -4.41 -6.87 8.42
C GLY A 116 -5.16 -7.89 9.29
N LYS A 117 -6.21 -8.49 8.71
CA LYS A 117 -6.94 -9.60 9.36
C LYS A 117 -6.03 -10.82 9.61
N ASP A 118 -5.08 -11.06 8.73
CA ASP A 118 -4.03 -12.06 8.91
C ASP A 118 -2.82 -11.42 9.60
N SER A 119 -2.69 -11.66 10.89
CA SER A 119 -1.60 -11.14 11.72
C SER A 119 -0.22 -11.70 11.38
N SER A 120 -0.14 -12.75 10.55
CA SER A 120 1.12 -13.32 10.11
C SER A 120 1.78 -12.53 8.98
N GLN A 121 1.03 -11.67 8.29
CA GLN A 121 1.60 -10.81 7.25
C GLN A 121 2.39 -9.66 7.87
N PRO A 122 3.61 -9.39 7.36
CA PRO A 122 4.39 -8.26 7.83
C PRO A 122 3.71 -6.94 7.50
N SER A 123 3.93 -5.97 8.36
CA SER A 123 3.47 -4.60 8.17
C SER A 123 4.55 -3.61 8.60
N VAL A 124 4.48 -2.38 8.12
CA VAL A 124 5.35 -1.30 8.62
C VAL A 124 5.29 -1.24 10.14
N TYR A 125 4.09 -1.31 10.72
CA TYR A 125 3.91 -1.33 12.17
C TYR A 125 4.72 -2.45 12.83
N SER A 126 4.59 -3.70 12.38
CA SER A 126 5.26 -4.85 13.01
C SER A 126 6.78 -4.78 12.90
N ILE A 127 7.31 -4.26 11.77
CA ILE A 127 8.74 -4.06 11.54
C ILE A 127 9.28 -2.94 12.44
N MET A 128 8.59 -1.78 12.45
CA MET A 128 9.03 -0.63 13.24
C MET A 128 8.87 -0.86 14.74
N ARG A 129 7.88 -1.62 15.18
CA ARG A 129 7.75 -2.01 16.60
C ARG A 129 8.90 -2.91 17.06
N LYS A 130 9.39 -3.80 16.19
CA LYS A 130 10.60 -4.60 16.48
C LYS A 130 11.85 -3.72 16.52
N LYS A 131 11.96 -2.73 15.62
CA LYS A 131 13.10 -1.80 15.59
C LYS A 131 13.09 -0.84 16.79
N TYR A 132 11.93 -0.36 17.20
CA TYR A 132 11.73 0.59 18.31
C TYR A 132 10.89 -0.03 19.44
N PRO A 133 11.40 -1.05 20.17
CA PRO A 133 10.62 -1.73 21.20
C PRO A 133 10.25 -0.82 22.38
N ALA A 134 11.09 0.18 22.67
CA ALA A 134 10.87 1.15 23.74
C ALA A 134 10.01 2.37 23.33
N ALA A 135 9.56 2.45 22.06
CA ALA A 135 8.69 3.56 21.64
C ALA A 135 7.37 3.54 22.41
N SER A 136 7.04 4.67 23.06
CA SER A 136 5.81 4.81 23.86
C SER A 136 4.56 4.98 23.00
N SER A 137 4.71 5.43 21.74
CA SER A 137 3.61 5.73 20.83
C SER A 137 3.07 4.51 20.09
N PRO A 138 1.87 4.61 19.45
CA PRO A 138 1.37 3.65 18.48
C PRO A 138 2.17 3.58 17.16
N LEU A 139 3.21 4.38 16.96
CA LEU A 139 4.11 4.49 15.81
C LEU A 139 3.45 5.04 14.53
N ILE A 140 2.32 4.51 14.10
CA ILE A 140 1.71 4.80 12.78
C ILE A 140 0.75 5.99 12.89
N VAL A 141 1.13 7.14 12.34
CA VAL A 141 0.32 8.37 12.34
C VAL A 141 -0.57 8.50 11.10
N HIS A 142 -0.17 7.89 9.99
CA HIS A 142 -0.93 7.79 8.72
C HIS A 142 -0.60 6.50 7.99
N ARG A 143 -1.34 6.20 6.94
CA ARG A 143 -1.17 4.94 6.20
C ARG A 143 -1.13 5.16 4.69
N LEU A 144 -0.39 4.29 4.01
CA LEU A 144 -0.47 4.05 2.57
C LEU A 144 -1.19 2.72 2.33
N ASP A 145 -1.85 2.60 1.19
CA ASP A 145 -2.42 1.32 0.76
C ASP A 145 -1.31 0.28 0.57
N MET A 146 -1.65 -1.00 0.65
CA MET A 146 -0.69 -2.10 0.51
C MET A 146 0.13 -1.97 -0.79
N ALA A 147 -0.57 -1.73 -1.91
CA ALA A 147 0.06 -1.63 -3.24
C ALA A 147 0.83 -0.31 -3.47
N THR A 148 0.54 0.75 -2.72
CA THR A 148 1.21 2.06 -2.82
C THR A 148 2.56 2.02 -2.13
N SER A 149 3.61 2.51 -2.77
CA SER A 149 4.94 2.70 -2.17
C SER A 149 5.18 4.15 -1.74
N GLY A 150 6.26 4.39 -0.98
CA GLY A 150 6.76 5.73 -0.68
C GLY A 150 6.77 6.10 0.79
N LEU A 151 6.84 7.39 1.05
CA LEU A 151 7.17 7.97 2.33
C LEU A 151 6.06 7.79 3.37
N MET A 152 6.47 7.34 4.56
CA MET A 152 5.62 7.29 5.76
C MET A 152 6.37 7.87 6.97
N ILE A 153 5.65 8.62 7.80
CA ILE A 153 6.14 9.13 9.07
C ILE A 153 5.80 8.13 10.18
N ILE A 154 6.79 7.82 11.00
CA ILE A 154 6.69 6.94 12.17
C ILE A 154 6.96 7.80 13.41
N ALA A 155 6.01 7.93 14.31
CA ALA A 155 6.22 8.64 15.58
C ALA A 155 6.84 7.68 16.61
N LYS A 156 7.89 8.08 17.31
CA LYS A 156 8.56 7.26 18.34
C LYS A 156 8.05 7.59 19.75
N THR A 157 7.57 8.83 19.97
CA THR A 157 7.03 9.29 21.24
C THR A 157 5.55 9.63 21.14
N GLU A 158 4.80 9.57 22.26
CA GLU A 158 3.39 9.97 22.31
C GLU A 158 3.21 11.44 21.94
N PHE A 159 4.11 12.30 22.41
CA PHE A 159 4.10 13.72 22.06
C PHE A 159 4.16 13.92 20.52
N ALA A 160 5.13 13.30 19.87
CA ALA A 160 5.25 13.38 18.41
C ALA A 160 4.03 12.78 17.71
N TYR A 161 3.49 11.68 18.22
CA TYR A 161 2.31 11.04 17.68
C TYR A 161 1.09 11.98 17.66
N HIS A 162 0.78 12.61 18.78
CA HIS A 162 -0.36 13.52 18.88
C HIS A 162 -0.18 14.79 18.05
N ARG A 163 1.03 15.36 18.02
CA ARG A 163 1.34 16.54 17.20
C ARG A 163 1.18 16.23 15.71
N LEU A 164 1.75 15.15 15.23
CA LEU A 164 1.65 14.73 13.84
C LEU A 164 0.21 14.35 13.46
N GLN A 165 -0.52 13.62 14.31
CA GLN A 165 -1.94 13.33 14.06
C GLN A 165 -2.76 14.61 13.91
N ASN A 166 -2.50 15.63 14.72
CA ASN A 166 -3.17 16.92 14.61
C ASN A 166 -2.90 17.60 13.27
N GLU A 167 -1.64 17.57 12.78
CA GLU A 167 -1.30 18.10 11.46
C GLU A 167 -2.01 17.35 10.33
N PHE A 168 -2.08 16.01 10.41
CA PHE A 168 -2.85 15.22 9.44
C PHE A 168 -4.34 15.52 9.49
N LEU A 169 -4.92 15.67 10.68
CA LEU A 169 -6.34 15.98 10.88
C LEU A 169 -6.72 17.34 10.28
N HIS A 170 -5.85 18.34 10.43
CA HIS A 170 -6.06 19.70 9.92
C HIS A 170 -5.51 19.91 8.50
N HIS A 171 -5.12 18.82 7.81
CA HIS A 171 -4.59 18.86 6.44
C HIS A 171 -3.35 19.75 6.25
N GLN A 172 -2.55 19.94 7.29
CA GLN A 172 -1.33 20.76 7.28
C GLN A 172 -0.15 20.01 6.63
N VAL A 173 -0.14 18.67 6.71
CA VAL A 173 0.85 17.83 6.04
C VAL A 173 0.64 17.87 4.54
N GLN A 174 1.63 18.38 3.80
CA GLN A 174 1.62 18.39 2.35
C GLN A 174 2.21 17.08 1.82
N LYS A 175 1.58 16.52 0.80
CA LYS A 175 1.98 15.25 0.19
C LYS A 175 1.99 15.40 -1.32
N LYS A 176 3.04 14.88 -1.94
CA LYS A 176 3.13 14.75 -3.40
C LYS A 176 3.34 13.28 -3.74
N TYR A 177 2.51 12.79 -4.64
CA TYR A 177 2.63 11.44 -5.19
C TYR A 177 2.98 11.53 -6.66
N ILE A 178 3.74 10.58 -7.15
CA ILE A 178 3.95 10.35 -8.58
C ILE A 178 3.18 9.11 -8.98
N ALA A 179 2.51 9.19 -10.13
CA ALA A 179 1.83 8.06 -10.74
C ALA A 179 2.07 8.02 -12.26
N ILE A 180 1.99 6.82 -12.82
CA ILE A 180 1.82 6.62 -14.26
C ILE A 180 0.37 6.21 -14.47
N ILE A 181 -0.36 6.97 -15.31
CA ILE A 181 -1.75 6.68 -15.67
C ILE A 181 -1.81 6.15 -17.10
N GLY A 182 -2.67 5.14 -17.33
CA GLY A 182 -2.93 4.59 -18.65
C GLY A 182 -4.21 5.18 -19.24
N CYS A 183 -4.12 5.73 -20.44
CA CYS A 183 -5.27 6.23 -21.18
C CYS A 183 -5.89 5.12 -22.01
N LYS A 184 -7.15 5.29 -22.40
CA LYS A 184 -7.86 4.31 -23.23
C LYS A 184 -7.21 4.14 -24.60
N ASP A 185 -6.72 5.24 -25.17
CA ASP A 185 -6.06 5.33 -26.47
C ASP A 185 -5.17 6.58 -26.51
N GLN A 186 -4.38 6.73 -27.56
CA GLN A 186 -3.49 7.87 -27.75
C GLN A 186 -4.25 9.20 -27.76
N ASP A 187 -5.40 9.26 -28.44
CA ASP A 187 -6.23 10.48 -28.50
C ASP A 187 -6.67 10.96 -27.12
N ALA A 188 -6.96 10.04 -26.20
CA ALA A 188 -7.33 10.36 -24.82
C ALA A 188 -6.13 10.94 -24.05
N CYS A 189 -4.94 10.36 -24.22
CA CYS A 189 -3.70 10.87 -23.66
C CYS A 189 -3.35 12.25 -24.20
N ASP A 190 -3.44 12.45 -25.50
CA ASP A 190 -3.16 13.73 -26.15
C ASP A 190 -4.11 14.83 -25.65
N LYS A 191 -5.38 14.52 -25.47
CA LYS A 191 -6.36 15.49 -24.90
C LYS A 191 -5.99 15.92 -23.49
N ILE A 192 -5.61 14.98 -22.63
CA ILE A 192 -5.18 15.29 -21.25
C ILE A 192 -3.90 16.13 -21.29
N TRP A 193 -2.94 15.74 -22.11
CA TRP A 193 -1.65 16.42 -22.26
C TRP A 193 -1.79 17.83 -22.84
N GLU A 194 -2.53 18.00 -23.93
CA GLU A 194 -2.74 19.32 -24.56
C GLU A 194 -3.52 20.26 -23.63
N LYS A 195 -4.52 19.78 -22.91
CA LYS A 195 -5.21 20.53 -21.87
C LYS A 195 -4.23 21.06 -20.81
N ALA A 196 -3.30 20.19 -20.35
CA ALA A 196 -2.29 20.57 -19.38
C ALA A 196 -1.30 21.60 -19.92
N LYS A 197 -0.85 21.44 -21.16
CA LYS A 197 0.04 22.43 -21.84
C LYS A 197 -0.63 23.80 -22.00
N LYS A 198 -1.88 23.81 -22.46
CA LYS A 198 -2.64 25.05 -22.64
C LYS A 198 -2.74 25.82 -21.33
N GLN A 199 -3.11 25.14 -20.24
CA GLN A 199 -3.22 25.74 -18.93
C GLN A 199 -1.87 26.31 -18.43
N LYS A 200 -0.76 25.56 -18.64
CA LYS A 200 0.59 26.05 -18.30
C LYS A 200 0.98 27.30 -19.11
N LYS A 201 0.54 27.39 -20.38
CA LYS A 201 0.78 28.54 -21.24
C LYS A 201 -0.04 29.76 -20.80
N ASP A 202 -1.36 29.58 -20.67
CA ASP A 202 -2.29 30.67 -20.26
C ASP A 202 -1.82 31.29 -18.95
N MET A 203 -1.40 30.47 -17.98
CA MET A 203 -0.89 30.92 -16.70
C MET A 203 0.46 31.69 -16.80
N ARG A 204 1.38 31.25 -17.69
CA ARG A 204 2.63 31.99 -17.93
C ARG A 204 2.34 33.38 -18.52
N ASP A 205 1.35 33.47 -19.36
CA ASP A 205 0.96 34.73 -20.01
C ASP A 205 0.27 35.65 -19.00
N GLU A 206 -0.63 35.17 -18.15
CA GLU A 206 -1.21 35.91 -17.02
C GLU A 206 -0.16 36.40 -16.00
N LEU A 207 0.84 35.59 -15.66
CA LEU A 207 1.93 35.96 -14.76
C LEU A 207 2.81 37.10 -15.36
N LYS A 208 3.00 37.12 -16.68
CA LYS A 208 3.71 38.20 -17.37
C LYS A 208 2.93 39.53 -17.33
N GLU A 209 1.61 39.44 -17.45
CA GLU A 209 0.75 40.64 -17.46
C GLU A 209 0.56 41.23 -16.06
N ARG A 210 0.49 40.40 -15.01
CA ARG A 210 0.14 40.85 -13.64
C ARG A 210 1.29 41.41 -12.82
N ARG A 211 2.57 41.34 -13.22
CA ARG A 211 3.72 41.77 -12.39
C ARG A 211 3.62 41.32 -10.91
N ALA A 212 2.87 40.28 -10.59
CA ALA A 212 2.50 39.91 -9.23
C ALA A 212 3.28 38.70 -8.76
N SER A 213 3.88 38.82 -7.59
CA SER A 213 4.62 37.84 -6.85
C SER A 213 3.69 36.76 -6.22
N SER A 214 3.30 35.75 -6.99
CA SER A 214 2.90 34.50 -6.41
C SER A 214 3.23 33.33 -7.35
N ASN A 215 4.28 32.59 -7.01
CA ASN A 215 4.79 31.45 -7.75
C ASN A 215 3.93 30.16 -7.56
N ALA A 216 2.64 30.27 -7.35
CA ALA A 216 1.78 29.10 -7.22
C ALA A 216 1.08 28.84 -8.57
N ALA A 217 1.66 27.94 -9.36
CA ALA A 217 0.97 27.38 -10.51
C ALA A 217 -0.37 26.78 -10.07
N GLU A 218 -1.48 27.25 -10.63
CA GLU A 218 -2.80 26.72 -10.30
C GLU A 218 -2.91 25.27 -10.84
N LYS A 219 -2.91 24.30 -9.92
CA LYS A 219 -3.01 22.89 -10.23
C LYS A 219 -4.45 22.56 -10.62
N GLN A 220 -4.61 21.57 -11.50
CA GLN A 220 -5.94 21.04 -11.81
C GLN A 220 -6.50 20.32 -10.57
N LYS A 221 -7.83 20.30 -10.41
CA LYS A 221 -8.51 19.76 -9.22
C LYS A 221 -9.53 18.71 -9.61
N ILE A 222 -9.55 17.60 -8.86
CA ILE A 222 -10.59 16.58 -8.86
C ILE A 222 -11.28 16.62 -7.50
N SER A 223 -12.60 16.73 -7.50
CA SER A 223 -13.42 16.73 -6.29
C SER A 223 -14.56 15.71 -6.46
N LEU A 224 -14.35 14.49 -5.99
CA LEU A 224 -15.31 13.39 -6.12
C LEU A 224 -15.49 12.73 -4.75
N PRO A 225 -16.68 12.78 -4.14
CA PRO A 225 -16.90 12.21 -2.82
C PRO A 225 -16.90 10.69 -2.85
N LEU A 226 -16.20 10.08 -1.87
CA LEU A 226 -15.93 8.65 -1.83
C LEU A 226 -16.58 7.96 -0.65
N MET A 227 -17.04 6.72 -0.88
CA MET A 227 -17.49 5.81 0.14
C MET A 227 -17.04 4.38 -0.16
N PRO A 228 -17.00 3.49 0.86
CA PRO A 228 -16.77 2.07 0.62
C PRO A 228 -17.83 1.45 -0.27
N ASP A 229 -17.41 0.63 -1.24
CA ASP A 229 -18.32 -0.29 -1.90
C ASP A 229 -18.62 -1.44 -0.94
N TYR A 230 -19.82 -1.47 -0.39
CA TYR A 230 -20.22 -2.51 0.57
C TYR A 230 -20.41 -3.89 -0.07
N LEU A 231 -20.62 -3.92 -1.39
CA LEU A 231 -20.83 -5.15 -2.16
C LEU A 231 -19.52 -5.72 -2.72
N ASP A 232 -18.52 -4.85 -2.98
CA ASP A 232 -17.22 -5.27 -3.55
C ASP A 232 -16.04 -4.66 -2.76
N ARG A 233 -15.89 -5.08 -1.50
CA ARG A 233 -14.73 -4.67 -0.68
C ARG A 233 -13.43 -5.30 -1.18
N PRO A 234 -12.30 -4.57 -1.16
CA PRO A 234 -12.05 -3.28 -0.50
C PRO A 234 -12.29 -2.03 -1.37
N ARG A 235 -13.00 -2.13 -2.50
CA ARG A 235 -13.21 -0.99 -3.41
C ARG A 235 -13.89 0.20 -2.73
N GLN A 236 -13.63 1.36 -3.28
CA GLN A 236 -14.32 2.61 -3.00
C GLN A 236 -15.06 3.05 -4.26
N ILE A 237 -16.19 3.70 -4.10
CA ILE A 237 -17.03 4.24 -5.18
C ILE A 237 -17.25 5.73 -4.99
N VAL A 238 -17.48 6.43 -6.11
CA VAL A 238 -17.97 7.81 -6.08
C VAL A 238 -19.46 7.80 -5.75
N ASN A 239 -19.84 8.57 -4.75
CA ASN A 239 -21.24 8.73 -4.38
C ASN A 239 -21.50 10.16 -3.92
N HIS A 240 -22.25 10.93 -4.73
CA HIS A 240 -22.49 12.36 -4.50
C HIS A 240 -23.45 12.64 -3.34
N THR A 241 -24.19 11.64 -2.86
CA THR A 241 -25.17 11.81 -1.76
C THR A 241 -24.63 11.39 -0.39
N GLN A 242 -23.86 10.30 -0.34
CA GLN A 242 -23.40 9.69 0.92
C GLN A 242 -21.88 9.64 1.04
N GLY A 243 -21.16 9.94 -0.04
CA GLY A 243 -19.71 9.94 -0.08
C GLY A 243 -19.11 11.05 0.78
N LYS A 244 -17.96 10.77 1.39
CA LYS A 244 -17.17 11.77 2.10
C LYS A 244 -16.35 12.56 1.11
N GLU A 245 -16.31 13.88 1.30
CA GLU A 245 -15.52 14.78 0.45
C GLU A 245 -14.09 14.26 0.27
N ALA A 246 -13.65 14.24 -0.99
CA ALA A 246 -12.30 13.88 -1.38
C ALA A 246 -11.80 14.82 -2.47
N ILE A 247 -10.67 15.46 -2.22
CA ILE A 247 -10.09 16.51 -3.07
C ILE A 247 -8.64 16.14 -3.38
N THR A 248 -8.33 16.09 -4.68
CA THR A 248 -6.96 15.89 -5.20
C THR A 248 -6.63 16.96 -6.21
N GLU A 249 -5.57 17.71 -5.99
CA GLU A 249 -4.95 18.51 -7.05
C GLU A 249 -3.98 17.64 -7.84
N TYR A 250 -3.80 17.96 -9.13
CA TYR A 250 -2.87 17.20 -9.96
C TYR A 250 -2.18 18.08 -11.00
N GLU A 251 -1.08 17.57 -11.50
CA GLU A 251 -0.30 18.18 -12.57
C GLU A 251 0.19 17.07 -13.51
N VAL A 252 -0.01 17.22 -14.82
CA VAL A 252 0.58 16.33 -15.82
C VAL A 252 2.02 16.78 -16.05
N LEU A 253 2.97 15.87 -15.84
CA LEU A 253 4.39 16.16 -15.92
C LEU A 253 4.91 15.97 -17.34
N GLU A 254 4.76 14.75 -17.87
CA GLU A 254 5.29 14.34 -19.18
C GLU A 254 4.56 13.11 -19.73
N PRO A 255 4.54 12.91 -21.04
CA PRO A 255 4.22 11.61 -21.63
C PRO A 255 5.33 10.60 -21.32
N VAL A 256 4.94 9.36 -21.03
CA VAL A 256 5.86 8.22 -20.86
C VAL A 256 5.97 7.48 -22.20
N ASP A 257 4.84 7.26 -22.84
CA ASP A 257 4.69 6.70 -24.18
C ASP A 257 3.34 7.16 -24.79
N ASP A 258 2.93 6.54 -25.90
CA ASP A 258 1.72 6.92 -26.66
C ASP A 258 0.42 6.75 -25.84
N SER A 259 0.42 5.92 -24.79
CA SER A 259 -0.77 5.59 -23.98
C SER A 259 -0.62 5.89 -22.51
N HIS A 260 0.54 6.39 -22.07
CA HIS A 260 0.80 6.64 -20.65
C HIS A 260 1.32 8.04 -20.38
N LEU A 261 0.84 8.62 -19.27
CA LEU A 261 1.29 9.92 -18.77
C LEU A 261 1.82 9.79 -17.35
N ARG A 262 2.93 10.47 -17.07
CA ARG A 262 3.43 10.69 -15.70
C ARG A 262 2.74 11.89 -15.11
N ILE A 263 2.17 11.74 -13.92
CA ILE A 263 1.46 12.80 -13.23
C ILE A 263 1.94 12.96 -11.79
N ALA A 264 1.86 14.19 -11.27
CA ALA A 264 1.97 14.47 -9.86
C ALA A 264 0.58 14.67 -9.26
N LEU A 265 0.32 14.07 -8.09
CA LEU A 265 -0.94 14.12 -7.37
C LEU A 265 -0.71 14.71 -5.98
N TYR A 266 -1.54 15.66 -5.58
CA TYR A 266 -1.46 16.39 -4.31
C TYR A 266 -2.78 16.26 -3.56
N PRO A 267 -2.96 15.17 -2.78
CA PRO A 267 -4.22 14.94 -2.04
C PRO A 267 -4.37 15.96 -0.90
N LYS A 268 -5.45 16.74 -0.94
CA LYS A 268 -5.86 17.65 0.14
C LYS A 268 -6.58 16.89 1.26
N THR A 269 -7.28 15.83 0.93
CA THR A 269 -7.91 14.88 1.85
C THR A 269 -7.19 13.54 1.79
N GLY A 270 -7.53 12.58 2.67
CA GLY A 270 -6.86 11.28 2.76
C GLY A 270 -7.83 10.11 2.81
N ARG A 271 -8.78 10.00 1.86
CA ARG A 271 -9.72 8.86 1.82
C ARG A 271 -9.04 7.61 1.28
N THR A 272 -9.53 6.46 1.71
CA THR A 272 -9.06 5.15 1.21
C THR A 272 -9.16 5.12 -0.31
N HIS A 273 -8.12 4.65 -0.99
CA HIS A 273 -7.99 4.55 -2.45
C HIS A 273 -8.25 5.86 -3.21
N GLN A 274 -8.23 7.03 -2.54
CA GLN A 274 -8.62 8.31 -3.15
C GLN A 274 -7.97 8.56 -4.50
N LEU A 275 -6.65 8.53 -4.56
CA LEU A 275 -5.90 8.83 -5.79
C LEU A 275 -6.22 7.84 -6.90
N ARG A 276 -6.39 6.57 -6.55
CA ARG A 276 -6.70 5.48 -7.46
C ARG A 276 -8.07 5.66 -8.11
N VAL A 277 -9.10 5.98 -7.30
CA VAL A 277 -10.46 6.24 -7.79
C VAL A 277 -10.50 7.54 -8.60
N HIS A 278 -9.86 8.62 -8.13
CA HIS A 278 -9.83 9.89 -8.85
C HIS A 278 -9.18 9.79 -10.22
N CYS A 279 -8.15 8.95 -10.38
CA CYS A 279 -7.55 8.68 -11.69
C CYS A 279 -8.47 7.82 -12.57
N ALA A 280 -9.09 6.77 -12.02
CA ALA A 280 -9.84 5.79 -12.80
C ALA A 280 -11.26 6.22 -13.17
N HIS A 281 -11.93 7.01 -12.30
CA HIS A 281 -13.34 7.34 -12.48
C HIS A 281 -13.57 8.27 -13.68
N GLN A 282 -14.68 8.07 -14.40
CA GLN A 282 -15.04 8.85 -15.60
C GLN A 282 -15.19 10.36 -15.34
N GLU A 283 -15.66 10.76 -14.16
CA GLU A 283 -15.74 12.15 -13.72
C GLU A 283 -14.40 12.69 -13.18
N GLY A 284 -13.38 11.85 -13.05
CA GLY A 284 -12.01 12.21 -12.72
C GLY A 284 -11.13 12.33 -13.97
N LEU A 285 -10.02 11.58 -14.00
CA LEU A 285 -9.14 11.56 -15.17
C LEU A 285 -9.60 10.57 -16.25
N ASN A 286 -10.42 9.60 -15.89
CA ASN A 286 -10.79 8.46 -16.76
C ASN A 286 -9.56 7.74 -17.34
N ALA A 287 -8.49 7.72 -16.57
CA ALA A 287 -7.19 7.14 -16.90
C ALA A 287 -6.65 6.45 -15.63
N PRO A 288 -6.93 5.15 -15.43
CA PRO A 288 -6.48 4.39 -14.27
C PRO A 288 -4.97 4.41 -14.10
N ILE A 289 -4.50 4.27 -12.86
CA ILE A 289 -3.07 4.13 -12.59
C ILE A 289 -2.59 2.77 -13.11
N LEU A 290 -1.47 2.76 -13.82
CA LEU A 290 -0.86 1.57 -14.39
C LEU A 290 -0.59 0.52 -13.30
N GLY A 291 -1.02 -0.72 -13.56
CA GLY A 291 -0.88 -1.84 -12.62
C GLY A 291 -1.83 -1.78 -11.42
N ASP A 292 -2.92 -0.98 -11.50
CA ASP A 292 -3.94 -0.98 -10.44
C ASP A 292 -4.82 -2.24 -10.52
N PRO A 293 -4.76 -3.16 -9.53
CA PRO A 293 -5.49 -4.42 -9.59
C PRO A 293 -6.99 -4.28 -9.30
N LEU A 294 -7.44 -3.10 -8.83
CA LEU A 294 -8.84 -2.86 -8.46
C LEU A 294 -9.56 -1.96 -9.46
N TYR A 295 -8.93 -0.91 -9.93
CA TYR A 295 -9.57 0.14 -10.74
C TYR A 295 -9.04 0.22 -12.16
N GLY A 296 -7.95 -0.50 -12.47
CA GLY A 296 -7.33 -0.56 -13.79
C GLY A 296 -7.58 -1.88 -14.50
N ASN A 297 -7.36 -1.90 -15.81
CA ASN A 297 -7.43 -3.10 -16.66
C ASN A 297 -6.05 -3.54 -17.14
N GLU A 298 -5.06 -2.69 -17.05
CA GLU A 298 -3.71 -2.95 -17.51
C GLU A 298 -2.84 -3.56 -16.40
N LYS A 299 -2.18 -4.68 -16.73
CA LYS A 299 -1.32 -5.39 -15.80
C LYS A 299 0.10 -4.83 -15.84
N ALA A 300 0.69 -4.61 -14.67
CA ALA A 300 2.10 -4.31 -14.52
C ALA A 300 2.66 -5.06 -13.30
N ALA A 301 3.97 -5.03 -13.13
CA ALA A 301 4.65 -5.72 -12.02
C ALA A 301 4.20 -5.19 -10.64
N ARG A 302 3.74 -3.93 -10.60
CA ARG A 302 3.24 -3.25 -9.39
C ARG A 302 2.29 -2.11 -9.74
N LEU A 303 1.59 -1.59 -8.75
CA LEU A 303 0.90 -0.30 -8.86
C LEU A 303 1.93 0.83 -9.01
N HIS A 304 1.85 1.61 -10.10
CA HIS A 304 2.71 2.77 -10.35
C HIS A 304 2.19 4.01 -9.62
N LEU A 305 2.16 3.92 -8.29
CA LEU A 305 1.79 5.02 -7.38
C LEU A 305 2.80 5.07 -6.23
N HIS A 306 3.46 6.21 -6.08
CA HIS A 306 4.52 6.42 -5.10
C HIS A 306 4.34 7.74 -4.34
N ALA A 307 4.34 7.69 -3.02
CA ALA A 307 4.38 8.87 -2.16
C ALA A 307 5.81 9.45 -2.17
N GLU A 308 6.07 10.38 -3.10
CA GLU A 308 7.41 10.89 -3.40
C GLU A 308 7.91 11.92 -2.41
N GLU A 309 7.02 12.82 -1.96
CA GLU A 309 7.41 13.91 -1.08
C GLU A 309 6.39 14.09 0.04
N ILE A 310 6.89 14.36 1.23
CA ILE A 310 6.09 14.71 2.39
C ILE A 310 6.69 15.92 3.10
N THR A 311 5.83 16.92 3.38
CA THR A 311 6.22 18.13 4.11
C THR A 311 5.33 18.29 5.33
N PHE A 312 5.95 18.46 6.50
CA PHE A 312 5.29 18.56 7.80
C PHE A 312 6.13 19.44 8.76
N GLU A 313 5.57 19.81 9.91
CA GLU A 313 6.32 20.47 10.96
C GLU A 313 6.92 19.44 11.93
N HIS A 314 8.19 19.58 12.23
CA HIS A 314 8.85 18.69 13.21
C HIS A 314 8.22 18.89 14.59
N PRO A 315 7.68 17.82 15.23
CA PRO A 315 6.83 17.94 16.41
C PRO A 315 7.48 18.65 17.61
N LEU A 316 8.79 18.50 17.78
CA LEU A 316 9.52 19.12 18.91
C LEU A 316 10.02 20.53 18.55
N THR A 317 10.57 20.71 17.34
CA THR A 317 11.25 21.97 16.98
C THR A 317 10.37 22.97 16.26
N GLY A 318 9.21 22.55 15.74
CA GLY A 318 8.32 23.37 14.89
C GLY A 318 8.92 23.74 13.53
N LYS A 319 10.10 23.20 13.19
CA LYS A 319 10.73 23.46 11.89
C LYS A 319 10.00 22.71 10.78
N LYS A 320 9.73 23.39 9.67
CA LYS A 320 9.19 22.78 8.47
C LYS A 320 10.22 21.84 7.86
N MET A 321 9.85 20.58 7.68
CA MET A 321 10.66 19.52 7.09
C MET A 321 10.05 19.06 5.77
N THR A 322 10.89 18.88 4.76
CA THR A 322 10.49 18.28 3.48
C THR A 322 11.43 17.11 3.20
N ILE A 323 10.87 15.92 3.09
CA ILE A 323 11.60 14.70 2.77
C ILE A 323 11.12 14.20 1.40
N THR A 324 12.06 13.81 0.57
CA THR A 324 11.78 13.34 -0.80
C THR A 324 12.46 12.01 -1.07
N ARG A 325 11.75 11.10 -1.71
CA ARG A 325 12.26 9.85 -2.25
C ARG A 325 11.62 9.61 -3.62
N LYS A 326 12.40 9.77 -4.67
CA LYS A 326 11.90 9.64 -6.05
C LYS A 326 11.32 8.27 -6.32
N ALA A 327 10.28 8.23 -7.14
CA ALA A 327 9.73 6.98 -7.67
C ALA A 327 10.81 6.23 -8.48
N ASP A 328 10.73 4.91 -8.45
CA ASP A 328 11.64 3.98 -9.16
C ASP A 328 11.09 3.54 -10.54
N PHE A 329 10.11 4.24 -11.06
CA PHE A 329 9.45 3.99 -12.35
C PHE A 329 9.23 5.28 -13.14
#